data_4d087f04ee93f174b05fc594f093b734
#
_entry.id   4d087f04ee93f174b05fc594f093b734
#
_cell.length_a   1.000
_cell.length_b   1.000
_cell.length_c   1.000
_cell.angle_alpha   90.00
_cell.angle_beta   90.00
_cell.angle_gamma   90.00
#
_symmetry.space_group_name_H-M   'P 1'
#
loop_
_entity.id
_entity.type
_entity.pdbx_description
1 polymer ?
#
loop_
_entity_poly.entity_id
_entity_poly.type
_entity_poly.pdbx_seq_one_letter_code
_entity_poly.pdbx_strand_id
1 'polypeptide(L)'
;MRNIWKRAAAAVLALAMCLSFAGCYDENMTWAARKDDDTLPIGGYIYYLYSAYTEAASQVDSSTHVLDAQIDGEDAEQWIKDRALTYVQSYYYINDKMAEYGLEMTEEDQSQAENAANSLWSYYGSTFEELGIAQSSFQKAYGEYNVKSQKVMQAMYGEGGELALEDGAMKDYYTCLYYSFEYFYVPLTTTDEEGNSVDLDDSAKAELKTQLEGYVDQINDGDLTVSEASDDYSAESGTEATYQEPTAATSTGLITELYNALTSADDGEAVLAETDSGYYVLRRLSISDYYDENIAGNEDQELNLLTTMKGEEFTDYVNEQAASVEGVELNQAAMDQQKASSLVTDSNRSGTSSASSETESSTSSSSSSAESETSSESSASASSEASSEASSQASESSAAE
;
A
#
# COMPACT_ATOMS: atom_id res chain seq x y z
N MET A 1 48.88 39.81 8.04
CA MET A 1 47.67 40.61 8.21
C MET A 1 46.83 40.74 6.94
N ARG A 2 47.41 40.77 5.72
CA ARG A 2 46.69 40.95 4.43
C ARG A 2 45.76 39.79 4.04
N ASN A 3 45.99 38.57 4.56
CA ASN A 3 45.19 37.37 4.21
C ASN A 3 43.99 37.16 5.13
N ILE A 4 43.97 37.77 6.34
CA ILE A 4 42.86 37.72 7.29
C ILE A 4 41.72 38.61 6.81
N TRP A 5 42.05 39.79 6.26
CA TRP A 5 41.06 40.71 5.69
C TRP A 5 40.35 40.17 4.45
N LYS A 6 41.07 39.39 3.60
CA LYS A 6 40.47 38.75 2.44
C LYS A 6 39.52 37.62 2.84
N ARG A 7 39.82 36.88 3.89
CA ARG A 7 38.95 35.83 4.45
C ARG A 7 37.73 36.40 5.16
N ALA A 8 37.88 37.50 5.88
CA ALA A 8 36.78 38.21 6.49
C ALA A 8 35.85 38.84 5.44
N ALA A 9 36.40 39.44 4.37
CA ALA A 9 35.59 39.99 3.28
C ALA A 9 34.83 38.87 2.49
N ALA A 10 35.45 37.69 2.28
CA ALA A 10 34.76 36.55 1.65
C ALA A 10 33.65 35.97 2.53
N ALA A 11 33.85 35.93 3.85
CA ALA A 11 32.81 35.45 4.77
C ALA A 11 31.63 36.47 4.87
N VAL A 12 31.87 37.75 4.83
CA VAL A 12 30.83 38.79 4.79
C VAL A 12 30.07 38.77 3.46
N LEU A 13 30.76 38.53 2.33
CA LEU A 13 30.10 38.37 1.00
C LEU A 13 29.27 37.10 0.93
N ALA A 14 29.71 35.98 1.53
CA ALA A 14 28.93 34.74 1.62
C ALA A 14 27.69 34.92 2.52
N LEU A 15 27.83 35.63 3.64
CA LEU A 15 26.69 35.97 4.49
C LEU A 15 25.71 36.95 3.81
N ALA A 16 26.21 37.92 3.03
CA ALA A 16 25.38 38.83 2.25
C ALA A 16 24.67 38.15 1.09
N MET A 17 25.27 37.11 0.47
CA MET A 17 24.57 36.29 -0.55
C MET A 17 23.50 35.40 0.07
N CYS A 18 23.68 34.88 1.28
CA CYS A 18 22.64 34.16 1.99
C CYS A 18 21.45 35.07 2.39
N LEU A 19 21.71 36.37 2.60
CA LEU A 19 20.67 37.37 2.92
C LEU A 19 19.97 37.94 1.69
N SER A 20 20.56 37.82 0.49
CA SER A 20 19.95 38.34 -0.75
C SER A 20 18.98 37.34 -1.41
N PHE A 21 18.88 36.10 -0.93
CA PHE A 21 17.78 35.16 -1.23
C PHE A 21 16.60 35.29 -0.27
N ALA A 22 16.67 36.17 0.72
CA ALA A 22 15.52 36.62 1.52
C ALA A 22 14.72 37.67 0.72
N GLY A 23 14.22 37.25 -0.46
CA GLY A 23 13.07 37.92 -1.06
C GLY A 23 11.91 37.71 -0.09
N CYS A 24 11.34 38.78 0.43
CA CYS A 24 10.18 38.91 1.31
C CYS A 24 9.60 37.57 1.79
N TYR A 25 10.34 36.89 2.68
CA TYR A 25 9.84 35.73 3.37
C TYR A 25 8.84 36.23 4.40
N ASP A 26 7.56 36.15 4.09
CA ASP A 26 6.51 36.49 5.05
C ASP A 26 6.29 35.28 5.95
N GLU A 27 6.81 35.34 7.18
CA GLU A 27 6.64 34.27 8.17
C GLU A 27 5.17 33.93 8.41
N ASN A 28 4.26 34.87 8.18
CA ASN A 28 2.83 34.63 8.30
C ASN A 28 2.28 33.68 7.22
N MET A 29 3.02 33.43 6.13
CA MET A 29 2.59 32.59 5.04
C MET A 29 3.19 31.18 5.09
N THR A 30 3.91 30.84 6.16
CA THR A 30 4.64 29.56 6.28
C THR A 30 3.87 28.46 6.99
N TRP A 31 2.79 28.82 7.64
CA TRP A 31 1.96 27.89 8.40
C TRP A 31 0.50 27.92 7.91
N ALA A 32 -0.17 26.80 8.04
CA ALA A 32 -1.58 26.63 7.68
C ALA A 32 -2.51 26.64 8.91
N ALA A 33 -2.12 25.91 9.94
CA ALA A 33 -2.90 25.78 11.16
C ALA A 33 -2.00 25.64 12.38
N ARG A 34 -2.52 26.02 13.55
CA ARG A 34 -1.84 25.91 14.85
C ARG A 34 -2.81 25.51 15.93
N LYS A 35 -2.34 24.70 16.86
CA LYS A 35 -3.02 24.41 18.11
C LYS A 35 -1.97 24.19 19.18
N ASP A 36 -2.05 24.94 20.27
CA ASP A 36 -1.03 24.96 21.34
C ASP A 36 0.38 25.17 20.76
N ASP A 37 1.32 24.27 21.03
CA ASP A 37 2.68 24.33 20.52
C ASP A 37 2.84 23.62 19.15
N ASP A 38 1.79 23.00 18.62
CA ASP A 38 1.84 22.29 17.34
C ASP A 38 1.46 23.19 16.17
N THR A 39 2.31 23.21 15.16
CA THR A 39 2.12 23.98 13.93
C THR A 39 2.15 23.08 12.73
N LEU A 40 1.06 23.06 11.96
CA LEU A 40 1.04 22.46 10.63
C LEU A 40 1.59 23.47 9.61
N PRO A 41 2.72 23.18 8.93
CA PRO A 41 3.27 24.07 7.92
C PRO A 41 2.38 24.16 6.68
N ILE A 42 2.52 25.25 5.91
CA ILE A 42 1.71 25.45 4.69
C ILE A 42 1.93 24.32 3.68
N GLY A 43 3.13 23.75 3.58
CA GLY A 43 3.40 22.58 2.74
C GLY A 43 2.59 21.34 3.14
N GLY A 44 2.27 21.17 4.43
CA GLY A 44 1.35 20.13 4.89
C GLY A 44 -0.07 20.34 4.40
N TYR A 45 -0.57 21.59 4.40
CA TYR A 45 -1.86 21.92 3.82
C TYR A 45 -1.90 21.71 2.30
N ILE A 46 -0.83 22.08 1.58
CA ILE A 46 -0.72 21.82 0.13
C ILE A 46 -0.78 20.32 -0.15
N TYR A 47 -0.13 19.50 0.69
CA TYR A 47 -0.24 18.04 0.60
C TYR A 47 -1.69 17.57 0.80
N TYR A 48 -2.41 18.10 1.79
CA TYR A 48 -3.81 17.77 2.01
C TYR A 48 -4.72 18.23 0.86
N LEU A 49 -4.46 19.38 0.25
CA LEU A 49 -5.13 19.80 -0.98
C LEU A 49 -4.87 18.82 -2.14
N TYR A 50 -3.62 18.37 -2.28
CA TYR A 50 -3.27 17.37 -3.31
C TYR A 50 -3.97 16.04 -3.06
N SER A 51 -4.02 15.57 -1.81
CA SER A 51 -4.76 14.36 -1.44
C SER A 51 -6.25 14.48 -1.73
N ALA A 52 -6.86 15.60 -1.37
CA ALA A 52 -8.26 15.88 -1.69
C ALA A 52 -8.53 16.00 -3.20
N TYR A 53 -7.60 16.58 -3.97
CA TYR A 53 -7.67 16.59 -5.42
C TYR A 53 -7.62 15.18 -6.02
N THR A 54 -6.76 14.33 -5.50
CA THR A 54 -6.63 12.93 -5.95
C THR A 54 -7.89 12.13 -5.63
N GLU A 55 -8.47 12.35 -4.45
CA GLU A 55 -9.75 11.76 -4.06
C GLU A 55 -10.89 12.25 -4.97
N ALA A 56 -10.95 13.55 -5.26
CA ALA A 56 -11.89 14.13 -6.21
C ALA A 56 -11.74 13.50 -7.60
N ALA A 57 -10.50 13.31 -8.06
CA ALA A 57 -10.21 12.71 -9.36
C ALA A 57 -10.71 11.27 -9.48
N SER A 58 -10.72 10.50 -8.39
CA SER A 58 -11.24 9.13 -8.38
C SER A 58 -12.77 9.05 -8.50
N GLN A 59 -13.47 10.14 -8.22
CA GLN A 59 -14.95 10.24 -8.28
C GLN A 59 -15.47 10.78 -9.61
N VAL A 60 -14.56 11.20 -10.51
CA VAL A 60 -14.91 11.82 -11.79
C VAL A 60 -14.48 10.93 -12.94
N ASP A 61 -15.31 10.87 -14.00
CA ASP A 61 -14.95 10.16 -15.23
C ASP A 61 -13.60 10.65 -15.79
N SER A 62 -12.76 9.72 -16.23
CA SER A 62 -11.42 10.01 -16.78
C SER A 62 -11.42 10.97 -17.98
N SER A 63 -12.57 11.17 -18.62
CA SER A 63 -12.77 12.12 -19.71
C SER A 63 -13.12 13.55 -19.26
N THR A 64 -13.40 13.74 -17.97
CA THR A 64 -13.80 15.02 -17.39
C THR A 64 -12.64 15.62 -16.60
N HIS A 65 -12.36 16.90 -16.84
CA HIS A 65 -11.36 17.60 -16.02
C HIS A 65 -11.92 17.79 -14.61
N VAL A 66 -11.19 17.37 -13.58
CA VAL A 66 -11.65 17.34 -12.17
C VAL A 66 -12.26 18.68 -11.74
N LEU A 67 -11.58 19.80 -12.06
CA LEU A 67 -12.02 21.14 -11.64
C LEU A 67 -13.24 21.69 -12.40
N ASP A 68 -13.66 21.01 -13.46
CA ASP A 68 -14.90 21.33 -14.21
C ASP A 68 -16.08 20.46 -13.73
N ALA A 69 -15.85 19.55 -12.78
CA ALA A 69 -16.84 18.63 -12.27
C ALA A 69 -17.62 19.21 -11.07
N GLN A 70 -18.71 18.53 -10.74
CA GLN A 70 -19.38 18.65 -9.44
C GLN A 70 -19.21 17.34 -8.68
N ILE A 71 -18.85 17.42 -7.42
CA ILE A 71 -18.70 16.29 -6.50
C ILE A 71 -19.69 16.50 -5.37
N ASP A 72 -20.55 15.52 -5.11
CA ASP A 72 -21.62 15.61 -4.11
C ASP A 72 -22.54 16.82 -4.29
N GLY A 73 -22.62 17.37 -5.51
CA GLY A 73 -23.44 18.55 -5.84
C GLY A 73 -22.77 19.89 -5.59
N GLU A 74 -21.50 19.90 -5.22
CA GLU A 74 -20.66 21.09 -5.04
C GLU A 74 -19.67 21.26 -6.18
N ASP A 75 -19.19 22.49 -6.38
CA ASP A 75 -18.07 22.78 -7.27
C ASP A 75 -16.81 22.06 -6.77
N ALA A 76 -16.11 21.36 -7.67
CA ALA A 76 -14.97 20.52 -7.28
C ALA A 76 -13.84 21.32 -6.58
N GLU A 77 -13.59 22.60 -6.96
CA GLU A 77 -12.59 23.41 -6.27
C GLU A 77 -12.98 23.69 -4.81
N GLN A 78 -14.27 23.91 -4.55
CA GLN A 78 -14.76 24.11 -3.19
C GLN A 78 -14.73 22.81 -2.40
N TRP A 79 -15.21 21.72 -2.97
CA TRP A 79 -15.17 20.40 -2.35
C TRP A 79 -13.73 19.98 -1.95
N ILE A 80 -12.75 20.21 -2.83
CA ILE A 80 -11.33 19.91 -2.56
C ILE A 80 -10.81 20.75 -1.38
N LYS A 81 -11.17 22.02 -1.28
CA LYS A 81 -10.78 22.89 -0.16
C LYS A 81 -11.41 22.47 1.16
N ASP A 82 -12.68 22.13 1.13
CA ASP A 82 -13.41 21.69 2.33
C ASP A 82 -12.90 20.33 2.79
N ARG A 83 -12.59 19.42 1.86
CA ARG A 83 -11.98 18.14 2.15
C ARG A 83 -10.57 18.29 2.74
N ALA A 84 -9.74 19.17 2.17
CA ALA A 84 -8.41 19.47 2.71
C ALA A 84 -8.49 20.09 4.11
N LEU A 85 -9.50 20.91 4.39
CA LEU A 85 -9.75 21.44 5.73
C LEU A 85 -10.14 20.31 6.70
N THR A 86 -10.95 19.36 6.28
CA THR A 86 -11.26 18.16 7.07
C THR A 86 -9.96 17.43 7.45
N TYR A 87 -9.02 17.23 6.52
CA TYR A 87 -7.73 16.60 6.82
C TYR A 87 -6.89 17.40 7.83
N VAL A 88 -6.88 18.75 7.74
CA VAL A 88 -6.25 19.59 8.75
C VAL A 88 -6.88 19.37 10.14
N GLN A 89 -8.20 19.30 10.20
CA GLN A 89 -8.92 19.07 11.45
C GLN A 89 -8.68 17.65 11.99
N SER A 90 -8.67 16.63 11.10
CA SER A 90 -8.34 15.24 11.44
C SER A 90 -6.92 15.12 12.02
N TYR A 91 -5.95 15.87 11.47
CA TYR A 91 -4.58 15.91 12.01
C TYR A 91 -4.58 16.35 13.48
N TYR A 92 -5.32 17.40 13.83
CA TYR A 92 -5.41 17.87 15.22
C TYR A 92 -6.28 16.96 16.09
N TYR A 93 -7.33 16.36 15.55
CA TYR A 93 -8.12 15.35 16.25
C TYR A 93 -7.26 14.17 16.70
N ILE A 94 -6.44 13.64 15.81
CA ILE A 94 -5.52 12.54 16.14
C ILE A 94 -4.51 12.97 17.21
N ASN A 95 -3.95 14.18 17.13
CA ASN A 95 -3.04 14.70 18.17
C ASN A 95 -3.75 14.86 19.53
N ASP A 96 -5.00 15.30 19.55
CA ASP A 96 -5.81 15.38 20.78
C ASP A 96 -6.03 13.97 21.37
N LYS A 97 -6.36 12.98 20.53
CA LYS A 97 -6.55 11.59 20.97
C LYS A 97 -5.25 10.95 21.45
N MET A 98 -4.11 11.25 20.82
CA MET A 98 -2.80 10.84 21.34
C MET A 98 -2.61 11.33 22.79
N ALA A 99 -2.92 12.61 23.05
CA ALA A 99 -2.82 13.18 24.40
C ALA A 99 -3.86 12.59 25.36
N GLU A 100 -5.11 12.38 24.93
CA GLU A 100 -6.18 11.81 25.73
C GLU A 100 -5.87 10.38 26.19
N TYR A 101 -5.34 9.55 25.30
CA TYR A 101 -4.92 8.18 25.61
C TYR A 101 -3.50 8.10 26.25
N GLY A 102 -2.81 9.23 26.42
CA GLY A 102 -1.45 9.27 26.97
C GLY A 102 -0.41 8.58 26.09
N LEU A 103 -0.63 8.59 24.77
CA LEU A 103 0.26 8.01 23.79
C LEU A 103 1.36 8.99 23.39
N GLU A 104 2.57 8.48 23.22
CA GLU A 104 3.73 9.25 22.77
C GLU A 104 4.37 8.57 21.55
N MET A 105 5.02 9.36 20.71
CA MET A 105 5.86 8.85 19.62
C MET A 105 7.20 8.40 20.17
N THR A 106 7.50 7.12 20.10
CA THR A 106 8.80 6.55 20.46
C THR A 106 9.86 6.87 19.38
N GLU A 107 11.12 6.53 19.62
CA GLU A 107 12.17 6.63 18.60
C GLU A 107 11.90 5.67 17.42
N GLU A 108 11.33 4.52 17.69
CA GLU A 108 10.91 3.54 16.66
C GLU A 108 9.75 4.08 15.82
N ASP A 109 8.71 4.64 16.46
CA ASP A 109 7.59 5.30 15.78
C ASP A 109 8.08 6.45 14.86
N GLN A 110 9.04 7.23 15.33
CA GLN A 110 9.63 8.30 14.53
C GLN A 110 10.39 7.76 13.32
N SER A 111 11.16 6.70 13.52
CA SER A 111 11.87 6.03 12.42
C SER A 111 10.90 5.42 11.40
N GLN A 112 9.81 4.82 11.86
CA GLN A 112 8.76 4.28 11.00
C GLN A 112 8.09 5.40 10.19
N ALA A 113 7.75 6.52 10.82
CA ALA A 113 7.19 7.69 10.16
C ALA A 113 8.14 8.27 9.09
N GLU A 114 9.43 8.36 9.40
CA GLU A 114 10.46 8.80 8.46
C GLU A 114 10.61 7.84 7.28
N ASN A 115 10.65 6.54 7.53
CA ASN A 115 10.78 5.51 6.49
C ASN A 115 9.58 5.50 5.55
N ALA A 116 8.36 5.58 6.09
CA ALA A 116 7.13 5.65 5.30
C ALA A 116 7.10 6.92 4.42
N ALA A 117 7.45 8.07 5.00
CA ALA A 117 7.53 9.32 4.25
C ALA A 117 8.62 9.27 3.17
N ASN A 118 9.82 8.77 3.47
CA ASN A 118 10.92 8.67 2.53
C ASN A 118 10.62 7.71 1.38
N SER A 119 9.95 6.59 1.64
CA SER A 119 9.54 5.65 0.62
C SER A 119 8.62 6.32 -0.41
N LEU A 120 7.57 7.00 0.05
CA LEU A 120 6.65 7.69 -0.85
C LEU A 120 7.30 8.91 -1.52
N TRP A 121 8.18 9.63 -0.80
CA TRP A 121 8.95 10.73 -1.35
C TRP A 121 9.87 10.31 -2.50
N SER A 122 10.42 9.10 -2.47
CA SER A 122 11.28 8.58 -3.55
C SER A 122 10.54 8.46 -4.89
N TYR A 123 9.22 8.29 -4.86
CA TYR A 123 8.37 8.17 -6.06
C TYR A 123 7.76 9.51 -6.48
N TYR A 124 7.32 10.32 -5.51
CA TYR A 124 6.51 11.52 -5.77
C TYR A 124 7.22 12.83 -5.40
N GLY A 125 8.43 12.76 -4.84
CA GLY A 125 9.13 13.94 -4.31
C GLY A 125 9.30 15.07 -5.31
N SER A 126 9.61 14.77 -6.58
CA SER A 126 9.70 15.79 -7.63
C SER A 126 8.36 16.51 -7.86
N THR A 127 7.25 15.78 -7.85
CA THR A 127 5.90 16.37 -7.96
C THR A 127 5.58 17.22 -6.73
N PHE A 128 5.93 16.75 -5.55
CA PHE A 128 5.70 17.49 -4.32
C PHE A 128 6.52 18.78 -4.24
N GLU A 129 7.79 18.74 -4.67
CA GLU A 129 8.63 19.94 -4.77
C GLU A 129 8.08 20.97 -5.77
N GLU A 130 7.59 20.53 -6.94
CA GLU A 130 6.92 21.39 -7.93
C GLU A 130 5.68 22.07 -7.35
N LEU A 131 4.95 21.40 -6.46
CA LEU A 131 3.79 21.93 -5.74
C LEU A 131 4.16 22.83 -4.56
N GLY A 132 5.45 22.93 -4.22
CA GLY A 132 5.93 23.73 -3.07
C GLY A 132 5.82 23.01 -1.72
N ILE A 133 5.70 21.68 -1.71
CA ILE A 133 5.71 20.84 -0.52
C ILE A 133 7.16 20.53 -0.17
N ALA A 134 7.64 20.97 1.00
CA ALA A 134 8.93 20.55 1.52
C ALA A 134 8.84 19.14 2.11
N GLN A 135 9.90 18.34 2.00
CA GLN A 135 9.94 16.99 2.55
C GLN A 135 9.61 16.93 4.06
N SER A 136 10.09 17.91 4.85
CA SER A 136 9.76 18.00 6.27
C SER A 136 8.28 18.30 6.55
N SER A 137 7.61 19.05 5.67
CA SER A 137 6.16 19.28 5.77
C SER A 137 5.38 18.02 5.43
N PHE A 138 5.83 17.28 4.42
CA PHE A 138 5.26 15.99 4.03
C PHE A 138 5.46 14.94 5.14
N GLN A 139 6.67 14.85 5.70
CA GLN A 139 6.96 13.94 6.81
C GLN A 139 5.99 14.17 7.98
N LYS A 140 5.72 15.42 8.33
CA LYS A 140 4.78 15.75 9.40
C LYS A 140 3.33 15.42 9.04
N ALA A 141 2.88 15.86 7.85
CA ALA A 141 1.49 15.72 7.42
C ALA A 141 1.11 14.29 7.01
N TYR A 142 2.07 13.49 6.56
CA TYR A 142 1.87 12.11 6.13
C TYR A 142 2.51 11.11 7.10
N GLY A 143 3.83 11.14 7.27
CA GLY A 143 4.56 10.12 8.03
C GLY A 143 4.15 10.06 9.50
N GLU A 144 4.27 11.20 10.23
CA GLU A 144 3.89 11.26 11.63
C GLU A 144 2.38 11.06 11.83
N TYR A 145 1.55 11.63 10.95
CA TYR A 145 0.10 11.46 11.03
C TYR A 145 -0.32 10.00 10.93
N ASN A 146 0.24 9.23 9.99
CA ASN A 146 -0.10 7.83 9.82
C ASN A 146 0.25 7.00 11.04
N VAL A 147 1.45 7.15 11.60
CA VAL A 147 1.86 6.40 12.79
C VAL A 147 1.00 6.78 14.00
N LYS A 148 0.77 8.06 14.23
CA LYS A 148 -0.13 8.53 15.30
C LYS A 148 -1.56 8.00 15.12
N SER A 149 -2.06 8.01 13.89
CA SER A 149 -3.38 7.49 13.54
C SER A 149 -3.51 6.00 13.84
N GLN A 150 -2.49 5.20 13.52
CA GLN A 150 -2.44 3.77 13.86
C GLN A 150 -2.45 3.54 15.38
N LYS A 151 -1.65 4.30 16.14
CA LYS A 151 -1.62 4.21 17.62
C LYS A 151 -2.96 4.57 18.23
N VAL A 152 -3.60 5.65 17.73
CA VAL A 152 -4.94 6.06 18.18
C VAL A 152 -5.97 5.00 17.84
N MET A 153 -5.94 4.43 16.62
CA MET A 153 -6.82 3.35 16.21
C MET A 153 -6.70 2.14 17.14
N GLN A 154 -5.47 1.69 17.43
CA GLN A 154 -5.23 0.59 18.37
C GLN A 154 -5.81 0.89 19.77
N ALA A 155 -5.62 2.12 20.27
CA ALA A 155 -6.14 2.52 21.57
C ALA A 155 -7.67 2.62 21.59
N MET A 156 -8.29 3.11 20.52
CA MET A 156 -9.75 3.28 20.42
C MET A 156 -10.49 1.94 20.31
N TYR A 157 -9.95 0.99 19.53
CA TYR A 157 -10.54 -0.34 19.36
C TYR A 157 -10.05 -1.38 20.37
N GLY A 158 -9.01 -1.04 21.15
CA GLY A 158 -8.47 -1.88 22.21
C GLY A 158 -9.35 -1.92 23.48
N GLU A 159 -8.95 -2.71 24.45
CA GLU A 159 -9.67 -2.86 25.73
C GLU A 159 -9.84 -1.51 26.45
N GLY A 160 -11.08 -1.14 26.75
CA GLY A 160 -11.42 0.12 27.40
C GLY A 160 -11.40 1.34 26.49
N GLY A 161 -11.16 1.15 25.21
CA GLY A 161 -11.23 2.21 24.19
C GLY A 161 -12.67 2.62 23.86
N GLU A 162 -12.82 3.75 23.22
CA GLU A 162 -14.10 4.37 22.86
C GLU A 162 -14.91 3.51 21.86
N LEU A 163 -14.23 2.77 20.98
CA LEU A 163 -14.77 1.87 19.96
C LEU A 163 -14.37 0.42 20.22
N ALA A 164 -14.10 0.05 21.49
CA ALA A 164 -13.58 -1.25 21.86
C ALA A 164 -14.31 -2.41 21.17
N LEU A 165 -13.53 -3.33 20.62
CA LEU A 165 -14.08 -4.54 20.01
C LEU A 165 -14.57 -5.51 21.08
N GLU A 166 -15.54 -6.35 20.72
CA GLU A 166 -15.93 -7.49 21.55
C GLU A 166 -14.79 -8.52 21.60
N ASP A 167 -14.71 -9.25 22.73
CA ASP A 167 -13.70 -10.31 22.89
C ASP A 167 -13.80 -11.34 21.75
N GLY A 168 -12.68 -11.61 21.10
CA GLY A 168 -12.60 -12.56 20.00
C GLY A 168 -13.02 -12.03 18.62
N ALA A 169 -13.52 -10.78 18.53
CA ALA A 169 -14.01 -10.23 17.26
C ALA A 169 -12.97 -10.25 16.11
N MET A 170 -11.69 -10.01 16.41
CA MET A 170 -10.62 -10.10 15.41
C MET A 170 -10.41 -11.55 14.94
N LYS A 171 -10.45 -12.52 15.84
CA LYS A 171 -10.34 -13.93 15.50
C LYS A 171 -11.53 -14.40 14.67
N ASP A 172 -12.74 -14.03 15.06
CA ASP A 172 -13.96 -14.38 14.33
C ASP A 172 -13.93 -13.77 12.92
N TYR A 173 -13.50 -12.52 12.76
CA TYR A 173 -13.33 -11.87 11.47
C TYR A 173 -12.28 -12.61 10.61
N TYR A 174 -11.11 -12.92 11.16
CA TYR A 174 -10.05 -13.60 10.46
C TYR A 174 -10.48 -14.98 9.98
N THR A 175 -11.02 -15.80 10.90
CA THR A 175 -11.44 -17.18 10.59
C THR A 175 -12.62 -17.27 9.64
N CYS A 176 -13.42 -16.20 9.51
CA CYS A 176 -14.50 -16.10 8.54
C CYS A 176 -14.00 -15.84 7.09
N LEU A 177 -12.88 -15.13 6.94
CA LEU A 177 -12.42 -14.66 5.64
C LEU A 177 -11.26 -15.45 5.07
N TYR A 178 -10.41 -16.06 5.92
CA TYR A 178 -9.17 -16.69 5.51
C TYR A 178 -9.29 -18.22 5.56
N TYR A 179 -8.50 -18.85 4.70
CA TYR A 179 -8.28 -20.30 4.66
C TYR A 179 -6.81 -20.55 4.93
N SER A 180 -6.49 -21.46 5.85
CA SER A 180 -5.12 -21.88 6.13
C SER A 180 -4.81 -23.18 5.43
N PHE A 181 -3.64 -23.29 4.83
CA PHE A 181 -3.21 -24.43 4.05
C PHE A 181 -1.69 -24.47 3.87
N GLU A 182 -1.21 -25.64 3.49
CA GLU A 182 0.13 -25.88 2.95
C GLU A 182 0.00 -26.73 1.69
N TYR A 183 0.96 -26.69 0.78
CA TYR A 183 0.95 -27.52 -0.42
C TYR A 183 2.34 -27.77 -0.98
N PHE A 184 2.46 -28.74 -1.86
CA PHE A 184 3.49 -28.72 -2.86
C PHE A 184 2.90 -28.77 -4.27
N TYR A 185 3.61 -28.12 -5.19
CA TYR A 185 3.19 -27.95 -6.58
C TYR A 185 4.13 -28.72 -7.51
N VAL A 186 3.52 -29.41 -8.49
CA VAL A 186 4.24 -30.13 -9.54
C VAL A 186 3.72 -29.65 -10.90
N PRO A 187 4.60 -29.09 -11.77
CA PRO A 187 4.20 -28.60 -13.08
C PRO A 187 3.87 -29.75 -14.04
N LEU A 188 2.96 -29.49 -15.01
CA LEU A 188 2.64 -30.42 -16.13
C LEU A 188 3.64 -30.29 -17.29
N THR A 189 4.86 -29.86 -17.00
CA THR A 189 5.94 -29.72 -17.97
C THR A 189 7.16 -30.52 -17.54
N THR A 190 7.97 -30.91 -18.49
CA THR A 190 9.30 -31.51 -18.27
C THR A 190 10.33 -30.78 -19.12
N THR A 191 11.60 -31.10 -18.93
CA THR A 191 12.71 -30.53 -19.71
C THR A 191 13.17 -31.57 -20.76
N ASP A 192 13.22 -31.16 -22.04
CA ASP A 192 13.74 -32.01 -23.11
C ASP A 192 15.30 -32.10 -23.07
N GLU A 193 15.85 -32.92 -23.96
CA GLU A 193 17.31 -33.12 -24.06
C GLU A 193 18.07 -31.84 -24.46
N GLU A 194 17.38 -30.84 -25.02
CA GLU A 194 17.89 -29.54 -25.44
C GLU A 194 17.75 -28.47 -24.35
N GLY A 195 17.09 -28.81 -23.21
CA GLY A 195 16.89 -27.91 -22.08
C GLY A 195 15.65 -27.02 -22.20
N ASN A 196 14.73 -27.32 -23.14
CA ASN A 196 13.48 -26.56 -23.27
C ASN A 196 12.38 -27.18 -22.41
N SER A 197 11.48 -26.34 -21.88
CA SER A 197 10.26 -26.81 -21.21
C SER A 197 9.25 -27.32 -22.25
N VAL A 198 8.78 -28.57 -22.07
CA VAL A 198 7.78 -29.20 -22.92
C VAL A 198 6.66 -29.77 -22.07
N ASP A 199 5.43 -29.70 -22.58
CA ASP A 199 4.26 -30.26 -21.88
C ASP A 199 4.34 -31.77 -21.77
N LEU A 200 3.88 -32.35 -20.68
CA LEU A 200 3.67 -33.78 -20.51
C LEU A 200 2.55 -34.23 -21.43
N ASP A 201 2.71 -35.42 -21.99
CA ASP A 201 1.62 -36.07 -22.73
C ASP A 201 0.53 -36.60 -21.76
N ASP A 202 -0.63 -36.98 -22.30
CA ASP A 202 -1.78 -37.43 -21.52
C ASP A 202 -1.49 -38.68 -20.66
N SER A 203 -0.57 -39.58 -21.12
CA SER A 203 -0.17 -40.76 -20.37
C SER A 203 0.69 -40.37 -19.15
N ALA A 204 1.67 -39.49 -19.37
CA ALA A 204 2.54 -38.98 -18.31
C ALA A 204 1.75 -38.17 -17.27
N LYS A 205 0.78 -37.37 -17.72
CA LYS A 205 -0.13 -36.64 -16.79
C LYS A 205 -0.96 -37.59 -15.93
N ALA A 206 -1.48 -38.68 -16.52
CA ALA A 206 -2.27 -39.66 -15.78
C ALA A 206 -1.40 -40.45 -14.77
N GLU A 207 -0.17 -40.81 -15.15
CA GLU A 207 0.79 -41.47 -14.24
C GLU A 207 1.17 -40.56 -13.09
N LEU A 208 1.49 -39.30 -13.38
CA LEU A 208 1.82 -38.26 -12.37
C LEU A 208 0.65 -38.05 -11.40
N LYS A 209 -0.58 -37.96 -11.94
CA LYS A 209 -1.79 -37.80 -11.08
C LYS A 209 -1.93 -38.98 -10.12
N THR A 210 -1.77 -40.22 -10.62
CA THR A 210 -1.86 -41.43 -9.79
C THR A 210 -0.77 -41.45 -8.69
N GLN A 211 0.45 -41.01 -9.02
CA GLN A 211 1.54 -40.90 -8.06
C GLN A 211 1.21 -39.89 -6.96
N LEU A 212 0.70 -38.71 -7.36
CA LEU A 212 0.35 -37.63 -6.42
C LEU A 212 -0.87 -37.99 -5.56
N GLU A 213 -1.85 -38.71 -6.08
CA GLU A 213 -2.95 -39.29 -5.31
C GLU A 213 -2.42 -40.26 -4.24
N GLY A 214 -1.36 -41.04 -4.55
CA GLY A 214 -0.68 -41.87 -3.55
C GLY A 214 0.00 -41.08 -2.41
N TYR A 215 0.53 -39.90 -2.69
CA TYR A 215 1.05 -39.00 -1.64
C TYR A 215 -0.09 -38.39 -0.81
N VAL A 216 -1.21 -38.03 -1.45
CA VAL A 216 -2.41 -37.55 -0.71
C VAL A 216 -2.87 -38.62 0.28
N ASP A 217 -2.94 -39.90 -0.10
CA ASP A 217 -3.33 -41.01 0.77
C ASP A 217 -2.34 -41.13 1.94
N GLN A 218 -1.03 -41.10 1.71
CA GLN A 218 0.00 -41.19 2.75
C GLN A 218 -0.03 -40.02 3.74
N ILE A 219 -0.32 -38.80 3.24
CA ILE A 219 -0.48 -37.62 4.11
C ILE A 219 -1.73 -37.78 4.98
N ASN A 220 -2.84 -38.25 4.40
CA ASN A 220 -4.10 -38.46 5.13
C ASN A 220 -4.02 -39.60 6.15
N ASP A 221 -3.22 -40.64 5.86
CA ASP A 221 -2.95 -41.73 6.80
C ASP A 221 -1.96 -41.32 7.91
N GLY A 222 -1.29 -40.17 7.76
CA GLY A 222 -0.31 -39.63 8.71
C GLY A 222 1.09 -40.26 8.59
N ASP A 223 1.36 -40.93 7.48
CA ASP A 223 2.66 -41.56 7.21
C ASP A 223 3.70 -40.53 6.76
N LEU A 224 3.27 -39.46 6.06
CA LEU A 224 4.11 -38.35 5.60
C LEU A 224 3.48 -37.00 5.96
N THR A 225 4.31 -35.98 6.14
CA THR A 225 3.93 -34.58 6.06
C THR A 225 3.92 -34.11 4.60
N VAL A 226 3.31 -32.95 4.29
CA VAL A 226 3.33 -32.37 2.94
C VAL A 226 4.75 -32.04 2.50
N SER A 227 5.60 -31.59 3.43
CA SER A 227 7.02 -31.31 3.16
C SER A 227 7.80 -32.59 2.81
N GLU A 228 7.63 -33.67 3.63
CA GLU A 228 8.28 -34.96 3.37
C GLU A 228 7.82 -35.55 2.04
N ALA A 229 6.53 -35.46 1.70
CA ALA A 229 5.99 -35.91 0.43
C ALA A 229 6.56 -35.12 -0.77
N SER A 230 6.80 -33.82 -0.62
CA SER A 230 7.46 -32.97 -1.60
C SER A 230 8.92 -33.38 -1.85
N ASP A 231 9.65 -33.67 -0.75
CA ASP A 231 11.05 -34.13 -0.81
C ASP A 231 11.17 -35.50 -1.46
N ASP A 232 10.30 -36.44 -1.06
CA ASP A 232 10.25 -37.79 -1.63
C ASP A 232 9.90 -37.77 -3.12
N TYR A 233 8.89 -36.98 -3.52
CA TYR A 233 8.56 -36.80 -4.94
C TYR A 233 9.75 -36.27 -5.73
N SER A 234 10.44 -35.23 -5.22
CA SER A 234 11.60 -34.61 -5.88
C SER A 234 12.75 -35.60 -6.01
N ALA A 235 12.99 -36.43 -4.99
CA ALA A 235 14.04 -37.46 -5.01
C ALA A 235 13.73 -38.61 -5.99
N GLU A 236 12.46 -39.03 -6.09
CA GLU A 236 12.05 -40.13 -6.95
C GLU A 236 11.95 -39.73 -8.43
N SER A 237 11.34 -38.58 -8.72
CA SER A 237 11.10 -38.08 -10.07
C SER A 237 12.30 -37.43 -10.71
N GLY A 238 13.21 -36.90 -9.92
CA GLY A 238 14.30 -36.01 -10.35
C GLY A 238 13.81 -34.62 -10.80
N THR A 239 12.55 -34.30 -10.55
CA THR A 239 11.93 -32.99 -10.80
C THR A 239 11.66 -32.34 -9.46
N GLU A 240 12.15 -31.12 -9.26
CA GLU A 240 11.94 -30.37 -8.02
C GLU A 240 10.45 -29.96 -7.90
N ALA A 241 9.81 -30.37 -6.80
CA ALA A 241 8.50 -29.86 -6.42
C ALA A 241 8.66 -28.54 -5.66
N THR A 242 7.70 -27.63 -5.80
CA THR A 242 7.70 -26.38 -5.06
C THR A 242 6.83 -26.53 -3.81
N TYR A 243 7.47 -26.60 -2.64
CA TYR A 243 6.76 -26.65 -1.36
C TYR A 243 6.43 -25.24 -0.86
N GLN A 244 5.19 -25.08 -0.40
CA GLN A 244 4.71 -23.89 0.30
C GLN A 244 4.44 -24.24 1.75
N GLU A 245 5.16 -23.58 2.67
CA GLU A 245 4.93 -23.67 4.10
C GLU A 245 3.50 -23.21 4.49
N PRO A 246 3.03 -23.60 5.69
CA PRO A 246 1.74 -23.16 6.19
C PRO A 246 1.51 -21.66 6.02
N THR A 247 0.42 -21.33 5.34
CA THR A 247 0.04 -19.95 5.01
C THR A 247 -1.46 -19.77 5.13
N ALA A 248 -1.92 -18.53 5.06
CA ALA A 248 -3.35 -18.21 5.01
C ALA A 248 -3.65 -17.20 3.91
N ALA A 249 -4.76 -17.40 3.20
CA ALA A 249 -5.23 -16.51 2.16
C ALA A 249 -6.74 -16.34 2.19
N THR A 250 -7.23 -15.21 1.67
CA THR A 250 -8.65 -15.00 1.42
C THR A 250 -9.10 -15.72 0.16
N SER A 251 -10.40 -15.91 -0.01
CA SER A 251 -10.97 -16.52 -1.24
C SER A 251 -10.55 -15.81 -2.53
N THR A 252 -10.34 -14.50 -2.49
CA THR A 252 -9.89 -13.68 -3.64
C THR A 252 -8.40 -13.79 -3.90
N GLY A 253 -7.61 -14.21 -2.92
CA GLY A 253 -6.17 -14.47 -3.05
C GLY A 253 -5.84 -15.87 -3.60
N LEU A 254 -6.86 -16.71 -3.83
CA LEU A 254 -6.72 -18.07 -4.31
C LEU A 254 -7.24 -18.22 -5.75
N ILE A 255 -6.55 -19.02 -6.54
CA ILE A 255 -7.13 -19.48 -7.81
C ILE A 255 -8.33 -20.40 -7.55
N THR A 256 -9.26 -20.45 -8.48
CA THR A 256 -10.54 -21.15 -8.33
C THR A 256 -10.37 -22.63 -7.93
N GLU A 257 -9.39 -23.30 -8.51
CA GLU A 257 -9.12 -24.72 -8.27
C GLU A 257 -8.67 -24.98 -6.83
N LEU A 258 -7.76 -24.14 -6.28
CA LEU A 258 -7.33 -24.24 -4.89
C LEU A 258 -8.46 -23.89 -3.93
N TYR A 259 -9.22 -22.84 -4.21
CA TYR A 259 -10.39 -22.46 -3.40
C TYR A 259 -11.41 -23.60 -3.32
N ASN A 260 -11.73 -24.23 -4.46
CA ASN A 260 -12.66 -25.36 -4.49
C ASN A 260 -12.12 -26.58 -3.72
N ALA A 261 -10.82 -26.87 -3.86
CA ALA A 261 -10.17 -27.95 -3.13
C ALA A 261 -10.21 -27.71 -1.61
N LEU A 262 -9.82 -26.50 -1.16
CA LEU A 262 -9.86 -26.12 0.26
C LEU A 262 -11.25 -26.15 0.88
N THR A 263 -12.27 -25.70 0.13
CA THR A 263 -13.65 -25.68 0.62
C THR A 263 -14.31 -27.06 0.62
N SER A 264 -13.76 -28.04 -0.11
CA SER A 264 -14.24 -29.42 -0.11
C SER A 264 -13.54 -30.32 0.91
N ALA A 265 -12.39 -29.93 1.42
CA ALA A 265 -11.60 -30.68 2.39
C ALA A 265 -11.97 -30.31 3.83
N ASP A 266 -11.86 -31.27 4.75
CA ASP A 266 -11.92 -31.04 6.19
C ASP A 266 -10.56 -30.51 6.73
N ASP A 267 -10.56 -29.89 7.90
CA ASP A 267 -9.31 -29.45 8.54
C ASP A 267 -8.40 -30.64 8.81
N GLY A 268 -7.16 -30.55 8.34
CA GLY A 268 -6.15 -31.62 8.40
C GLY A 268 -6.17 -32.56 7.21
N GLU A 269 -7.17 -32.50 6.32
CA GLU A 269 -7.28 -33.33 5.13
C GLU A 269 -6.42 -32.80 3.98
N ALA A 270 -5.70 -33.71 3.33
CA ALA A 270 -4.99 -33.46 2.09
C ALA A 270 -5.84 -33.85 0.88
N VAL A 271 -5.77 -33.06 -0.18
CA VAL A 271 -6.49 -33.28 -1.44
C VAL A 271 -5.59 -32.93 -2.63
N LEU A 272 -5.91 -33.46 -3.80
CA LEU A 272 -5.25 -33.11 -5.06
C LEU A 272 -6.08 -32.04 -5.78
N ALA A 273 -5.49 -30.86 -6.04
CA ALA A 273 -6.07 -29.86 -6.91
C ALA A 273 -5.37 -29.89 -8.27
N GLU A 274 -6.18 -29.92 -9.33
CA GLU A 274 -5.72 -29.99 -10.73
C GLU A 274 -5.94 -28.62 -11.39
N THR A 275 -4.89 -28.13 -12.05
CA THR A 275 -4.92 -26.89 -12.84
C THR A 275 -4.40 -27.16 -14.24
N ASP A 276 -4.56 -26.20 -15.16
CA ASP A 276 -4.00 -26.28 -16.50
C ASP A 276 -2.46 -26.36 -16.52
N SER A 277 -1.81 -25.82 -15.48
CA SER A 277 -0.34 -25.70 -15.40
C SER A 277 0.34 -26.77 -14.53
N GLY A 278 -0.40 -27.40 -13.61
CA GLY A 278 0.18 -28.35 -12.67
C GLY A 278 -0.81 -28.92 -11.67
N TYR A 279 -0.29 -29.78 -10.81
CA TYR A 279 -1.02 -30.36 -9.69
C TYR A 279 -0.53 -29.76 -8.38
N TYR A 280 -1.47 -29.56 -7.46
CA TYR A 280 -1.20 -29.18 -6.07
C TYR A 280 -1.63 -30.31 -5.14
N VAL A 281 -0.70 -30.89 -4.40
CA VAL A 281 -1.02 -31.70 -3.24
C VAL A 281 -1.18 -30.75 -2.07
N LEU A 282 -2.41 -30.48 -1.70
CA LEU A 282 -2.83 -29.39 -0.81
C LEU A 282 -3.42 -29.98 0.44
N ARG A 283 -2.96 -29.53 1.60
CA ARG A 283 -3.55 -29.88 2.90
C ARG A 283 -4.20 -28.65 3.52
N ARG A 284 -5.48 -28.77 3.86
CA ARG A 284 -6.18 -27.76 4.64
C ARG A 284 -5.72 -27.80 6.08
N LEU A 285 -5.51 -26.64 6.68
CA LEU A 285 -5.11 -26.49 8.07
C LEU A 285 -6.20 -25.77 8.85
N SER A 286 -6.20 -25.94 10.19
CA SER A 286 -7.09 -25.18 11.08
C SER A 286 -6.75 -23.70 11.03
N ILE A 287 -7.66 -22.90 10.49
CA ILE A 287 -7.49 -21.44 10.45
C ILE A 287 -7.49 -20.81 11.85
N SER A 288 -8.19 -21.44 12.80
CA SER A 288 -8.20 -21.01 14.20
C SER A 288 -6.83 -21.18 14.85
N ASP A 289 -6.18 -22.32 14.60
CA ASP A 289 -4.84 -22.59 15.16
C ASP A 289 -3.80 -21.70 14.49
N TYR A 290 -3.92 -21.49 13.16
CA TYR A 290 -3.06 -20.56 12.44
C TYR A 290 -3.15 -19.14 12.98
N TYR A 291 -4.37 -18.66 13.31
CA TYR A 291 -4.56 -17.35 13.95
C TYR A 291 -3.85 -17.28 15.30
N ASP A 292 -4.05 -18.28 16.14
CA ASP A 292 -3.46 -18.31 17.49
C ASP A 292 -1.92 -18.36 17.47
N GLU A 293 -1.33 -19.00 16.44
CA GLU A 293 0.12 -19.16 16.32
C GLU A 293 0.80 -17.97 15.60
N ASN A 294 0.13 -17.32 14.63
CA ASN A 294 0.79 -16.37 13.74
C ASN A 294 0.26 -14.94 13.86
N ILE A 295 -0.98 -14.74 14.33
CA ILE A 295 -1.62 -13.43 14.40
C ILE A 295 -1.71 -12.97 15.86
N ALA A 296 -2.27 -13.78 16.74
CA ALA A 296 -2.51 -13.42 18.12
C ALA A 296 -1.21 -13.11 18.87
N GLY A 297 -1.14 -11.94 19.50
CA GLY A 297 0.03 -11.47 20.23
C GLY A 297 1.19 -10.96 19.36
N ASN A 298 1.00 -10.89 18.03
CA ASN A 298 1.93 -10.23 17.11
C ASN A 298 1.36 -8.84 16.79
N GLU A 299 1.94 -7.79 17.38
CA GLU A 299 1.43 -6.42 17.29
C GLU A 299 1.26 -5.93 15.83
N ASP A 300 2.19 -6.26 14.94
CA ASP A 300 2.13 -5.86 13.54
C ASP A 300 1.00 -6.59 12.79
N GLN A 301 0.83 -7.90 13.04
CA GLN A 301 -0.23 -8.68 12.40
C GLN A 301 -1.61 -8.29 12.94
N GLU A 302 -1.73 -8.05 14.24
CA GLU A 302 -2.97 -7.56 14.85
C GLU A 302 -3.33 -6.18 14.33
N LEU A 303 -2.37 -5.25 14.17
CA LEU A 303 -2.61 -3.94 13.59
C LEU A 303 -3.03 -4.03 12.11
N ASN A 304 -2.38 -4.87 11.33
CA ASN A 304 -2.76 -5.10 9.92
C ASN A 304 -4.19 -5.65 9.82
N LEU A 305 -4.52 -6.61 10.67
CA LEU A 305 -5.87 -7.19 10.72
C LEU A 305 -6.91 -6.17 11.17
N LEU A 306 -6.62 -5.41 12.23
CA LEU A 306 -7.48 -4.33 12.72
C LEU A 306 -7.70 -3.28 11.63
N THR A 307 -6.64 -2.89 10.91
CA THR A 307 -6.72 -1.93 9.80
C THR A 307 -7.59 -2.46 8.67
N THR A 308 -7.45 -3.74 8.33
CA THR A 308 -8.31 -4.39 7.31
C THR A 308 -9.77 -4.43 7.76
N MET A 309 -10.01 -4.73 9.03
CA MET A 309 -11.35 -4.88 9.60
C MET A 309 -12.07 -3.53 9.83
N LYS A 310 -11.32 -2.51 10.26
CA LYS A 310 -11.88 -1.27 10.81
C LYS A 310 -11.29 0.02 10.25
N GLY A 311 -10.35 -0.05 9.31
CA GLY A 311 -9.64 1.14 8.82
C GLY A 311 -10.54 2.16 8.13
N GLU A 312 -11.52 1.71 7.35
CA GLU A 312 -12.52 2.58 6.71
C GLU A 312 -13.43 3.23 7.76
N GLU A 313 -14.03 2.42 8.66
CA GLU A 313 -14.87 2.89 9.76
C GLU A 313 -14.14 3.91 10.65
N PHE A 314 -12.87 3.63 10.97
CA PHE A 314 -12.04 4.55 11.75
C PHE A 314 -11.79 5.86 11.01
N THR A 315 -11.48 5.81 9.72
CA THR A 315 -11.24 7.00 8.90
C THR A 315 -12.48 7.88 8.82
N ASP A 316 -13.64 7.27 8.59
CA ASP A 316 -14.91 7.97 8.57
C ASP A 316 -15.24 8.60 9.92
N TYR A 317 -15.04 7.84 11.00
CA TYR A 317 -15.24 8.34 12.36
C TYR A 317 -14.33 9.54 12.65
N VAL A 318 -13.02 9.45 12.33
CA VAL A 318 -12.08 10.56 12.51
C VAL A 318 -12.53 11.80 11.71
N ASN A 319 -12.93 11.62 10.46
CA ASN A 319 -13.41 12.73 9.61
C ASN A 319 -14.70 13.38 10.15
N GLU A 320 -15.62 12.60 10.68
CA GLU A 320 -16.83 13.11 11.31
C GLU A 320 -16.52 13.90 12.59
N GLN A 321 -15.62 13.37 13.43
CA GLN A 321 -15.23 14.02 14.68
C GLN A 321 -14.30 15.23 14.47
N ALA A 322 -13.60 15.29 13.35
CA ALA A 322 -12.65 16.36 13.02
C ALA A 322 -13.27 17.77 13.12
N ALA A 323 -14.54 17.91 12.71
CA ALA A 323 -15.26 19.19 12.80
C ALA A 323 -15.50 19.67 14.24
N SER A 324 -15.40 18.77 15.24
CA SER A 324 -15.58 19.08 16.66
C SER A 324 -14.33 19.60 17.37
N VAL A 325 -13.16 19.56 16.68
CA VAL A 325 -11.89 19.98 17.28
C VAL A 325 -11.89 21.48 17.56
N GLU A 326 -11.69 21.83 18.83
CA GLU A 326 -11.65 23.21 19.28
C GLU A 326 -10.21 23.73 19.38
N GLY A 327 -10.04 25.05 19.33
CA GLY A 327 -8.77 25.70 19.57
C GLY A 327 -7.76 25.69 18.42
N VAL A 328 -8.16 25.20 17.24
CA VAL A 328 -7.32 25.26 16.03
C VAL A 328 -7.39 26.68 15.44
N GLU A 329 -6.27 27.38 15.41
CA GLU A 329 -6.12 28.64 14.69
C GLU A 329 -5.76 28.35 13.23
N LEU A 330 -6.60 28.80 12.29
CA LEU A 330 -6.38 28.65 10.85
C LEU A 330 -5.76 29.94 10.27
N ASN A 331 -4.70 29.79 9.49
CA ASN A 331 -4.14 30.86 8.70
C ASN A 331 -4.86 30.97 7.34
N GLN A 332 -6.08 31.50 7.40
CA GLN A 332 -6.94 31.61 6.21
C GLN A 332 -6.23 32.37 5.07
N ALA A 333 -5.44 33.41 5.37
CA ALA A 333 -4.73 34.20 4.38
C ALA A 333 -3.69 33.38 3.60
N ALA A 334 -2.98 32.45 4.27
CA ALA A 334 -2.03 31.56 3.63
C ALA A 334 -2.73 30.44 2.85
N MET A 335 -3.79 29.87 3.44
CA MET A 335 -4.58 28.79 2.82
C MET A 335 -5.30 29.26 1.57
N ASP A 336 -5.92 30.44 1.55
CA ASP A 336 -6.63 31.00 0.39
C ASP A 336 -5.74 31.29 -0.81
N GLN A 337 -4.42 31.42 -0.61
CA GLN A 337 -3.47 31.55 -1.69
C GLN A 337 -3.20 30.22 -2.41
N GLN A 338 -3.49 29.10 -1.76
CA GLN A 338 -3.35 27.79 -2.36
C GLN A 338 -4.62 27.43 -3.15
N LYS A 339 -4.46 27.14 -4.42
CA LYS A 339 -5.59 26.86 -5.32
C LYS A 339 -5.50 25.43 -5.82
N ALA A 340 -6.64 24.74 -5.91
CA ALA A 340 -6.69 23.42 -6.51
C ALA A 340 -6.18 23.42 -7.97
N SER A 341 -6.37 24.52 -8.70
CA SER A 341 -5.85 24.67 -10.07
C SER A 341 -4.31 24.68 -10.16
N SER A 342 -3.59 25.01 -9.08
CA SER A 342 -2.13 24.94 -9.04
C SER A 342 -1.59 23.53 -8.77
N LEU A 343 -2.46 22.58 -8.44
CA LEU A 343 -2.08 21.18 -8.21
C LEU A 343 -1.87 20.38 -9.51
N VAL A 344 -2.32 20.92 -10.64
CA VAL A 344 -2.13 20.29 -11.97
C VAL A 344 -0.76 20.66 -12.49
N THR A 345 0.21 19.77 -12.29
CA THR A 345 1.59 19.89 -12.82
C THR A 345 1.72 19.16 -14.15
N ASP A 346 2.85 19.36 -14.84
CA ASP A 346 3.14 18.60 -16.07
C ASP A 346 3.33 17.11 -15.78
N SER A 347 3.80 16.76 -14.57
CA SER A 347 4.00 15.38 -14.11
C SER A 347 2.70 14.63 -13.86
N ASN A 348 1.65 15.30 -13.37
CA ASN A 348 0.34 14.67 -13.10
C ASN A 348 -0.70 14.88 -14.21
N ARG A 349 -0.35 15.67 -15.26
CA ARG A 349 -1.20 15.91 -16.42
C ARG A 349 -1.23 14.76 -17.43
N SER A 350 -0.32 13.79 -17.33
CA SER A 350 -0.12 12.73 -18.34
C SER A 350 -1.27 11.72 -18.45
N GLY A 351 -2.36 11.87 -17.70
CA GLY A 351 -3.59 11.06 -17.85
C GLY A 351 -4.56 11.52 -18.95
N THR A 352 -4.37 12.70 -19.55
CA THR A 352 -5.36 13.33 -20.44
C THR A 352 -4.81 13.86 -21.76
N SER A 353 -3.62 13.48 -22.23
CA SER A 353 -3.15 13.95 -23.53
C SER A 353 -2.98 12.84 -24.56
N SER A 354 -4.13 12.43 -25.11
CA SER A 354 -4.20 11.83 -26.45
C SER A 354 -5.34 12.46 -27.23
N ALA A 355 -5.41 13.80 -27.30
CA ALA A 355 -6.20 14.51 -28.32
C ALA A 355 -5.84 16.00 -28.30
N SER A 356 -4.90 16.39 -29.09
CA SER A 356 -4.86 17.54 -29.99
C SER A 356 -3.46 18.11 -30.14
N SER A 357 -2.72 17.56 -31.09
CA SER A 357 -1.79 18.35 -31.85
C SER A 357 -2.42 18.56 -33.23
N GLU A 358 -3.17 19.62 -33.36
CA GLU A 358 -3.45 20.19 -34.67
C GLU A 358 -2.15 20.75 -35.22
N THR A 359 -1.56 20.05 -36.17
CA THR A 359 -0.56 20.59 -37.08
C THR A 359 -1.26 20.85 -38.39
N GLU A 360 -1.49 22.12 -38.65
CA GLU A 360 -1.74 22.57 -40.02
C GLU A 360 -0.53 22.25 -40.91
N SER A 361 -0.71 21.47 -41.97
CA SER A 361 -0.16 21.79 -43.27
C SER A 361 -0.53 20.76 -44.33
N SER A 362 -1.31 21.24 -45.30
CA SER A 362 -1.29 20.99 -46.76
C SER A 362 -1.34 19.56 -47.30
N THR A 363 -2.51 19.29 -47.92
CA THR A 363 -2.76 18.73 -49.28
C THR A 363 -1.77 17.73 -49.87
N SER A 364 -2.23 16.50 -50.08
CA SER A 364 -2.49 15.97 -51.43
C SER A 364 -3.12 14.58 -51.38
N SER A 365 -4.07 14.40 -52.26
CA SER A 365 -4.89 13.26 -52.62
C SER A 365 -4.18 11.93 -52.83
N SER A 366 -4.77 10.82 -52.38
CA SER A 366 -5.33 9.81 -53.32
C SER A 366 -5.90 8.60 -52.56
N SER A 367 -7.08 8.22 -52.99
CA SER A 367 -7.91 7.06 -52.83
C SER A 367 -7.23 5.71 -52.59
N SER A 368 -7.79 4.88 -51.70
CA SER A 368 -8.59 3.70 -52.06
C SER A 368 -8.95 2.85 -50.85
N SER A 369 -10.23 2.56 -50.80
CA SER A 369 -10.99 1.44 -50.22
C SER A 369 -10.24 0.20 -49.69
N ALA A 370 -10.66 -0.30 -48.53
CA ALA A 370 -11.46 -1.50 -48.34
C ALA A 370 -11.48 -1.93 -46.86
N GLU A 371 -12.67 -2.04 -46.37
CA GLU A 371 -13.28 -3.04 -45.48
C GLU A 371 -12.36 -4.14 -44.87
N SER A 372 -12.43 -4.39 -43.57
CA SER A 372 -13.44 -5.21 -42.89
C SER A 372 -13.00 -5.53 -41.47
N GLU A 373 -13.92 -5.37 -40.57
CA GLU A 373 -14.37 -6.25 -39.47
C GLU A 373 -13.36 -6.93 -38.55
N THR A 374 -13.59 -6.73 -37.34
CA THR A 374 -14.10 -7.47 -36.19
C THR A 374 -13.14 -7.72 -35.04
N SER A 375 -13.69 -7.37 -33.94
CA SER A 375 -13.77 -8.02 -32.63
C SER A 375 -12.59 -8.02 -31.68
N SER A 376 -12.96 -7.50 -30.56
CA SER A 376 -12.98 -8.01 -29.19
C SER A 376 -11.72 -8.05 -28.36
N GLU A 377 -11.95 -7.43 -27.20
CA GLU A 377 -11.54 -7.85 -25.86
C GLU A 377 -10.07 -7.95 -25.51
N SER A 378 -9.61 -7.14 -24.55
CA SER A 378 -9.56 -7.66 -23.20
C SER A 378 -8.88 -6.67 -22.25
N SER A 379 -9.55 -6.50 -21.15
CA SER A 379 -9.14 -5.92 -19.89
C SER A 379 -7.73 -6.37 -19.42
N ALA A 380 -6.91 -5.42 -19.01
CA ALA A 380 -5.71 -5.70 -18.24
C ALA A 380 -5.87 -5.10 -16.83
N SER A 381 -6.07 -5.99 -15.88
CA SER A 381 -5.93 -5.73 -14.45
C SER A 381 -4.45 -5.50 -14.14
N ALA A 382 -4.16 -4.39 -13.50
CA ALA A 382 -2.86 -4.17 -12.89
C ALA A 382 -2.92 -4.64 -11.43
N SER A 383 -2.28 -5.76 -11.15
CA SER A 383 -1.99 -6.21 -9.80
C SER A 383 -0.81 -5.43 -9.24
N SER A 384 -1.01 -4.83 -8.08
CA SER A 384 0.05 -4.27 -7.26
C SER A 384 0.70 -5.41 -6.47
N GLU A 385 1.91 -5.80 -6.87
CA GLU A 385 2.79 -6.62 -6.04
C GLU A 385 3.52 -5.69 -5.06
N ALA A 386 3.25 -5.88 -3.78
CA ALA A 386 4.12 -5.42 -2.71
C ALA A 386 4.98 -6.60 -2.28
N SER A 387 6.21 -6.64 -2.78
CA SER A 387 7.22 -7.59 -2.34
C SER A 387 7.83 -7.12 -1.02
N SER A 388 7.66 -7.95 0.00
CA SER A 388 8.43 -7.88 1.22
C SER A 388 9.70 -8.72 1.05
N GLU A 389 10.85 -8.08 0.82
CA GLU A 389 12.15 -8.67 1.08
C GLU A 389 12.77 -7.97 2.30
N ALA A 390 12.82 -8.65 3.41
CA ALA A 390 13.65 -8.27 4.55
C ALA A 390 14.62 -9.40 4.87
N SER A 391 15.81 -9.22 4.35
CA SER A 391 17.13 -9.50 4.88
C SER A 391 17.26 -10.39 6.12
N SER A 392 17.77 -11.58 5.92
CA SER A 392 18.59 -12.28 6.89
C SER A 392 20.08 -12.05 6.56
N GLN A 393 20.80 -11.32 7.38
CA GLN A 393 22.25 -11.44 7.48
C GLN A 393 22.62 -11.64 8.94
N ALA A 394 23.01 -12.87 9.20
CA ALA A 394 23.62 -13.30 10.41
C ALA A 394 24.98 -12.62 10.60
N SER A 395 25.22 -12.08 11.75
CA SER A 395 26.53 -11.69 12.24
C SER A 395 27.21 -12.89 12.90
N GLU A 396 28.17 -13.47 12.24
CA GLU A 396 29.24 -14.19 12.91
C GLU A 396 30.21 -13.17 13.52
N SER A 397 30.42 -13.24 14.81
CA SER A 397 31.62 -12.70 15.44
C SER A 397 32.12 -13.64 16.49
N SER A 398 33.20 -14.26 16.10
CA SER A 398 34.23 -14.99 16.82
C SER A 398 34.47 -14.60 18.27
N ALA A 399 34.58 -15.63 19.10
CA ALA A 399 35.28 -15.65 20.36
C ALA A 399 36.82 -15.74 20.10
N ALA A 400 37.58 -14.94 20.78
CA ALA A 400 38.93 -15.23 21.23
C ALA A 400 39.32 -14.24 22.34
N GLU A 401 39.58 -14.73 23.44
CA GLU A 401 40.43 -14.64 24.64
C GLU A 401 39.67 -14.44 25.93
#